data_d2d9470dca97d3516b041b7f98148753
#
_entry.id   d2d9470dca97d3516b041b7f98148753
#
_cell.length_a   1.000
_cell.length_b   1.000
_cell.length_c   1.000
_cell.angle_alpha   90.00
_cell.angle_beta   90.00
_cell.angle_gamma   90.00
#
_symmetry.space_group_name_H-M   'P 1'
#
loop_
_entity.id
_entity.type
_entity.pdbx_description
1 polymer ?
#
loop_
_entity_poly.entity_id
_entity_poly.type
_entity_poly.pdbx_seq_one_letter_code
_entity_poly.pdbx_strand_id
1 'polypeptide(L)'
;MRSLEPREKKYKVSCGKSLFVEVYPGGGKYFVWKYYFPPGRSGQQRWYQIGPYGKGPGKWTLKQARDEQARLDLLRKAGEDPRLLKSEAKKEIQKQATNPSVLAAAEGFLERSKNKPNTISDYLNMLFNQVLPILGPDTPVNRLEWSNGGREKILRLTEGIEARGSLYQSDKCFMVMRGMFDYAIDRGWMQPPNPALGSKQTKSKHKAKPNPSLEW
;
A
#
# COMPACT_ATOMS: atom_id res chain seq x y z
N MET A 1 -8.63 40.22 -8.09
CA MET A 1 -9.50 39.11 -7.60
C MET A 1 -10.40 39.68 -6.51
N ARG A 2 -11.71 39.42 -6.54
CA ARG A 2 -12.59 39.77 -5.42
C ARG A 2 -12.08 39.08 -4.16
N SER A 3 -12.14 39.78 -3.03
CA SER A 3 -11.77 39.20 -1.72
C SER A 3 -12.60 37.97 -1.44
N LEU A 4 -11.94 36.83 -1.14
CA LEU A 4 -12.59 35.56 -0.82
C LEU A 4 -12.82 35.49 0.68
N GLU A 5 -13.60 36.39 1.25
CA GLU A 5 -13.87 36.45 2.70
C GLU A 5 -14.93 35.42 3.10
N PRO A 6 -14.79 34.79 4.27
CA PRO A 6 -15.79 33.90 4.82
C PRO A 6 -17.13 34.62 5.02
N ARG A 7 -18.25 33.92 4.80
CA ARG A 7 -19.62 34.39 5.04
C ARG A 7 -20.35 33.40 5.92
N GLU A 8 -21.50 33.76 6.45
CA GLU A 8 -22.34 32.86 7.27
C GLU A 8 -22.67 31.53 6.57
N LYS A 9 -22.85 31.57 5.24
CA LYS A 9 -23.12 30.38 4.44
C LYS A 9 -22.01 30.17 3.42
N LYS A 10 -21.72 28.90 3.12
CA LYS A 10 -20.78 28.56 2.05
C LYS A 10 -21.24 29.09 0.71
N TYR A 11 -20.33 29.60 -0.08
CA TYR A 11 -20.61 30.12 -1.42
C TYR A 11 -19.51 29.73 -2.40
N LYS A 12 -19.80 29.87 -3.69
CA LYS A 12 -18.89 29.54 -4.78
C LYS A 12 -18.58 30.75 -5.64
N VAL A 13 -17.32 30.94 -5.97
CA VAL A 13 -16.85 31.98 -6.90
C VAL A 13 -16.32 31.31 -8.15
N SER A 14 -16.84 31.70 -9.30
CA SER A 14 -16.42 31.15 -10.60
C SER A 14 -15.00 31.57 -10.96
N CYS A 15 -14.20 30.61 -11.41
CA CYS A 15 -12.85 30.78 -11.96
C CYS A 15 -12.79 30.51 -13.47
N GLY A 16 -13.97 30.39 -14.12
CA GLY A 16 -14.11 30.05 -15.55
C GLY A 16 -14.11 28.54 -15.81
N LYS A 17 -14.59 28.12 -16.97
CA LYS A 17 -14.63 26.73 -17.46
C LYS A 17 -15.21 25.71 -16.44
N SER A 18 -16.31 26.09 -15.74
CA SER A 18 -16.93 25.27 -14.68
C SER A 18 -16.02 24.96 -13.46
N LEU A 19 -14.93 25.67 -13.30
CA LEU A 19 -14.08 25.67 -12.11
C LEU A 19 -14.55 26.77 -11.15
N PHE A 20 -14.61 26.45 -9.84
CA PHE A 20 -15.04 27.38 -8.80
C PHE A 20 -14.10 27.27 -7.60
N VAL A 21 -14.04 28.34 -6.80
CA VAL A 21 -13.55 28.30 -5.44
C VAL A 21 -14.76 28.27 -4.51
N GLU A 22 -14.91 27.21 -3.73
CA GLU A 22 -15.90 27.10 -2.67
C GLU A 22 -15.29 27.63 -1.37
N VAL A 23 -15.96 28.63 -0.77
CA VAL A 23 -15.54 29.28 0.48
C VAL A 23 -16.49 28.83 1.58
N TYR A 24 -15.92 28.34 2.67
CA TYR A 24 -16.66 27.87 3.84
C TYR A 24 -16.70 28.95 4.94
N PRO A 25 -17.70 28.94 5.83
CA PRO A 25 -17.83 29.88 6.94
C PRO A 25 -16.58 29.89 7.86
N GLY A 26 -15.96 28.75 8.07
CA GLY A 26 -14.70 28.60 8.83
C GLY A 26 -13.43 29.05 8.10
N GLY A 27 -13.54 29.76 6.97
CA GLY A 27 -12.40 30.31 6.22
C GLY A 27 -11.73 29.30 5.26
N GLY A 28 -12.10 28.05 5.28
CA GLY A 28 -11.61 27.03 4.34
C GLY A 28 -12.00 27.38 2.90
N LYS A 29 -11.05 27.26 1.97
CA LYS A 29 -11.25 27.55 0.54
C LYS A 29 -10.76 26.36 -0.28
N TYR A 30 -11.59 25.88 -1.21
CA TYR A 30 -11.26 24.69 -2.01
C TYR A 30 -11.63 24.91 -3.47
N PHE A 31 -10.78 24.47 -4.38
CA PHE A 31 -11.15 24.35 -5.77
C PHE A 31 -12.12 23.21 -5.97
N VAL A 32 -13.25 23.50 -6.66
CA VAL A 32 -14.27 22.52 -7.01
C VAL A 32 -14.62 22.67 -8.49
N TRP A 33 -14.75 21.53 -9.16
CA TRP A 33 -15.12 21.47 -10.56
C TRP A 33 -16.54 20.92 -10.71
N LYS A 34 -17.35 21.62 -11.51
CA LYS A 34 -18.70 21.20 -11.89
C LYS A 34 -18.63 20.49 -13.23
N TYR A 35 -19.19 19.28 -13.33
CA TYR A 35 -19.25 18.51 -14.56
C TYR A 35 -20.54 17.70 -14.65
N TYR A 36 -20.81 17.14 -15.83
CA TYR A 36 -21.94 16.26 -16.10
C TYR A 36 -21.43 14.87 -16.46
N PHE A 37 -22.02 13.84 -15.86
CA PHE A 37 -21.67 12.44 -16.15
C PHE A 37 -22.93 11.57 -16.24
N PRO A 38 -23.06 10.66 -17.24
CA PRO A 38 -22.17 10.50 -18.40
C PRO A 38 -22.07 11.76 -19.26
N PRO A 39 -21.04 11.86 -20.15
CA PRO A 39 -20.94 12.97 -21.09
C PRO A 39 -22.17 13.02 -22.00
N GLY A 40 -22.70 14.23 -22.27
CA GLY A 40 -23.85 14.42 -23.14
C GLY A 40 -25.09 14.98 -22.43
N ARG A 41 -26.22 14.99 -23.14
CA ARG A 41 -27.47 15.63 -22.67
C ARG A 41 -28.16 14.90 -21.52
N SER A 42 -27.91 13.57 -21.37
CA SER A 42 -28.44 12.73 -20.28
C SER A 42 -27.61 12.80 -19.00
N GLY A 43 -26.50 13.52 -19.01
CA GLY A 43 -25.59 13.60 -17.88
C GLY A 43 -26.20 14.30 -16.66
N GLN A 44 -25.96 13.72 -15.48
CA GLN A 44 -26.31 14.34 -14.21
C GLN A 44 -25.18 15.27 -13.75
N GLN A 45 -25.55 16.41 -13.15
CA GLN A 45 -24.59 17.35 -12.59
C GLN A 45 -23.87 16.76 -11.40
N ARG A 46 -22.53 16.83 -11.41
CA ARG A 46 -21.65 16.38 -10.33
C ARG A 46 -20.63 17.43 -9.97
N TRP A 47 -20.09 17.32 -8.76
CA TRP A 47 -19.06 18.19 -8.24
C TRP A 47 -17.86 17.37 -7.82
N TYR A 48 -16.67 17.82 -8.20
CA TYR A 48 -15.40 17.21 -7.82
C TYR A 48 -14.55 18.22 -7.06
N GLN A 49 -14.14 17.89 -5.84
CA GLN A 49 -13.22 18.71 -5.07
C GLN A 49 -11.79 18.39 -5.47
N ILE A 50 -11.09 19.34 -6.09
CA ILE A 50 -9.71 19.23 -6.52
C ILE A 50 -8.78 19.30 -5.31
N GLY A 51 -8.84 20.40 -4.54
CA GLY A 51 -8.00 20.55 -3.37
C GLY A 51 -8.07 21.96 -2.75
N PRO A 52 -7.32 22.18 -1.64
CA PRO A 52 -7.31 23.45 -0.93
C PRO A 52 -6.74 24.58 -1.80
N TYR A 53 -7.40 25.74 -1.82
CA TYR A 53 -6.93 26.93 -2.51
C TYR A 53 -5.78 27.61 -1.74
N GLY A 54 -4.71 27.99 -2.42
CA GLY A 54 -3.66 28.81 -1.84
C GLY A 54 -2.28 28.58 -2.47
N LYS A 55 -1.25 29.12 -1.79
CA LYS A 55 0.15 28.90 -2.11
C LYS A 55 0.80 28.10 -0.96
N GLY A 56 1.75 27.21 -1.30
CA GLY A 56 2.49 26.40 -0.33
C GLY A 56 2.17 24.91 -0.39
N PRO A 57 2.83 24.08 0.42
CA PRO A 57 2.68 22.65 0.42
C PRO A 57 1.22 22.20 0.61
N GLY A 58 0.77 21.27 -0.21
CA GLY A 58 -0.59 20.71 -0.15
C GLY A 58 -1.71 21.65 -0.62
N LYS A 59 -1.40 22.87 -1.07
CA LYS A 59 -2.37 23.84 -1.62
C LYS A 59 -2.24 23.96 -3.13
N TRP A 60 -3.33 24.33 -3.77
CA TRP A 60 -3.46 24.44 -5.21
C TRP A 60 -3.49 25.90 -5.64
N THR A 61 -2.71 26.27 -6.64
CA THR A 61 -2.83 27.52 -7.35
C THR A 61 -3.91 27.40 -8.43
N LEU A 62 -4.40 28.54 -8.95
CA LEU A 62 -5.39 28.52 -10.02
C LEU A 62 -4.88 27.82 -11.30
N LYS A 63 -3.58 27.94 -11.61
CA LYS A 63 -2.98 27.26 -12.77
C LYS A 63 -3.05 25.74 -12.56
N GLN A 64 -2.53 25.24 -11.44
CA GLN A 64 -2.57 23.82 -11.12
C GLN A 64 -4.00 23.25 -11.09
N ALA A 65 -4.96 24.00 -10.54
CA ALA A 65 -6.35 23.57 -10.51
C ALA A 65 -6.97 23.47 -11.92
N ARG A 66 -6.57 24.34 -12.86
CA ARG A 66 -6.99 24.28 -14.26
C ARG A 66 -6.36 23.11 -15.01
N ASP A 67 -5.08 22.85 -14.76
CA ASP A 67 -4.36 21.72 -15.36
C ASP A 67 -4.99 20.38 -14.88
N GLU A 68 -5.29 20.26 -13.60
CA GLU A 68 -5.99 19.10 -13.06
C GLU A 68 -7.41 18.96 -13.58
N GLN A 69 -8.14 20.06 -13.69
CA GLN A 69 -9.47 20.05 -14.31
C GLN A 69 -9.42 19.51 -15.75
N ALA A 70 -8.44 19.94 -16.55
CA ALA A 70 -8.26 19.45 -17.91
C ALA A 70 -7.98 17.95 -17.95
N ARG A 71 -7.14 17.46 -17.05
CA ARG A 71 -6.85 16.01 -16.88
C ARG A 71 -8.12 15.23 -16.53
N LEU A 72 -8.89 15.70 -15.56
CA LEU A 72 -10.14 15.08 -15.13
C LEU A 72 -11.22 15.09 -16.24
N ASP A 73 -11.25 16.15 -17.07
CA ASP A 73 -12.17 16.23 -18.21
C ASP A 73 -11.83 15.21 -19.30
N LEU A 74 -10.55 14.90 -19.49
CA LEU A 74 -10.14 13.80 -20.39
C LEU A 74 -10.64 12.45 -19.90
N LEU A 75 -10.51 12.13 -18.62
CA LEU A 75 -11.05 10.90 -18.02
C LEU A 75 -12.57 10.83 -18.20
N ARG A 76 -13.28 11.93 -17.91
CA ARG A 76 -14.73 12.03 -18.12
C ARG A 76 -15.13 11.76 -19.58
N LYS A 77 -14.39 12.30 -20.53
CA LYS A 77 -14.63 12.09 -21.98
C LYS A 77 -14.34 10.65 -22.40
N ALA A 78 -13.41 9.97 -21.73
CA ALA A 78 -13.14 8.54 -21.91
C ALA A 78 -14.21 7.62 -21.29
N GLY A 79 -15.25 8.20 -20.64
CA GLY A 79 -16.31 7.42 -20.00
C GLY A 79 -16.02 7.03 -18.55
N GLU A 80 -14.97 7.55 -17.96
CA GLU A 80 -14.60 7.30 -16.57
C GLU A 80 -15.09 8.43 -15.66
N ASP A 81 -15.80 8.09 -14.56
CA ASP A 81 -16.23 9.11 -13.61
C ASP A 81 -15.11 9.45 -12.62
N PRO A 82 -14.55 10.67 -12.66
CA PRO A 82 -13.46 11.05 -11.76
C PRO A 82 -13.82 10.97 -10.27
N ARG A 83 -15.11 11.12 -9.93
CA ARG A 83 -15.59 11.02 -8.55
C ARG A 83 -15.57 9.57 -8.06
N LEU A 84 -15.97 8.62 -8.91
CA LEU A 84 -15.92 7.19 -8.57
C LEU A 84 -14.48 6.73 -8.43
N LEU A 85 -13.60 7.05 -9.38
CA LEU A 85 -12.17 6.73 -9.30
C LEU A 85 -11.52 7.23 -8.01
N LYS A 86 -11.82 8.48 -7.60
CA LYS A 86 -11.32 9.03 -6.33
C LYS A 86 -11.87 8.27 -5.11
N SER A 87 -13.15 7.88 -5.15
CA SER A 87 -13.79 7.12 -4.08
C SER A 87 -13.20 5.72 -3.94
N GLU A 88 -12.98 5.05 -5.05
CA GLU A 88 -12.38 3.72 -5.11
C GLU A 88 -10.92 3.74 -4.63
N ALA A 89 -10.13 4.69 -5.11
CA ALA A 89 -8.77 4.89 -4.62
C ALA A 89 -8.72 5.16 -3.11
N LYS A 90 -9.65 5.97 -2.58
CA LYS A 90 -9.74 6.20 -1.13
C LYS A 90 -10.12 4.94 -0.35
N LYS A 91 -11.08 4.15 -0.85
CA LYS A 91 -11.47 2.87 -0.25
C LYS A 91 -10.32 1.88 -0.25
N GLU A 92 -9.57 1.82 -1.34
CA GLU A 92 -8.41 0.94 -1.45
C GLU A 92 -7.29 1.33 -0.47
N ILE A 93 -6.98 2.63 -0.36
CA ILE A 93 -6.02 3.13 0.65
C ILE A 93 -6.49 2.79 2.07
N GLN A 94 -7.79 2.96 2.36
CA GLN A 94 -8.34 2.64 3.67
C GLN A 94 -8.31 1.15 3.95
N LYS A 95 -8.65 0.31 2.98
CA LYS A 95 -8.56 -1.15 3.05
C LYS A 95 -7.12 -1.60 3.32
N GLN A 96 -6.15 -0.99 2.63
CA GLN A 96 -4.73 -1.25 2.87
C GLN A 96 -4.26 -0.83 4.26
N ALA A 97 -4.76 0.29 4.78
CA ALA A 97 -4.40 0.79 6.11
C ALA A 97 -5.02 -0.05 7.26
N THR A 98 -6.14 -0.74 7.01
CA THR A 98 -6.80 -1.62 7.98
C THR A 98 -6.38 -3.09 7.88
N ASN A 99 -5.52 -3.42 6.93
CA ASN A 99 -5.04 -4.79 6.77
C ASN A 99 -4.07 -5.15 7.91
N PRO A 100 -4.10 -6.40 8.42
CA PRO A 100 -3.20 -6.86 9.46
C PRO A 100 -1.73 -6.60 9.13
N SER A 101 -0.95 -6.31 10.16
CA SER A 101 0.48 -6.04 10.03
C SER A 101 1.28 -7.31 9.80
N VAL A 102 2.53 -7.15 9.36
CA VAL A 102 3.49 -8.27 9.24
C VAL A 102 3.69 -8.94 10.60
N LEU A 103 3.70 -8.17 11.69
CA LEU A 103 3.75 -8.70 13.05
C LEU A 103 2.55 -9.61 13.33
N ALA A 104 1.32 -9.15 13.07
CA ALA A 104 0.12 -9.96 13.27
C ALA A 104 0.11 -11.24 12.42
N ALA A 105 0.67 -11.19 11.21
CA ALA A 105 0.83 -12.36 10.37
C ALA A 105 1.87 -13.36 10.94
N ALA A 106 2.96 -12.85 11.49
CA ALA A 106 4.01 -13.67 12.12
C ALA A 106 3.48 -14.36 13.38
N GLU A 107 2.81 -13.61 14.26
CA GLU A 107 2.20 -14.15 15.50
C GLU A 107 1.15 -15.21 15.19
N GLY A 108 0.19 -14.92 14.33
CA GLY A 108 -0.86 -15.87 13.96
C GLY A 108 -0.33 -17.12 13.24
N PHE A 109 0.74 -17.00 12.46
CA PHE A 109 1.44 -18.15 11.87
C PHE A 109 2.08 -19.04 12.95
N LEU A 110 2.76 -18.44 13.93
CA LEU A 110 3.40 -19.17 15.02
C LEU A 110 2.37 -19.87 15.92
N GLU A 111 1.30 -19.19 16.29
CA GLU A 111 0.21 -19.75 17.10
C GLU A 111 -0.46 -20.96 16.44
N ARG A 112 -0.64 -20.91 15.14
CA ARG A 112 -1.25 -22.01 14.36
C ARG A 112 -0.27 -23.16 14.06
N SER A 113 1.01 -22.94 14.26
CA SER A 113 2.04 -23.93 13.95
C SER A 113 1.94 -25.14 14.88
N LYS A 114 1.81 -26.33 14.27
CA LYS A 114 1.82 -27.62 15.00
C LYS A 114 3.24 -28.21 15.16
N ASN A 115 4.27 -27.40 14.96
CA ASN A 115 5.66 -27.82 15.05
C ASN A 115 6.07 -28.06 16.53
N LYS A 116 7.18 -28.78 16.69
CA LYS A 116 7.78 -28.99 18.02
C LYS A 116 8.20 -27.67 18.66
N PRO A 117 8.17 -27.52 20.00
CA PRO A 117 8.52 -26.27 20.68
C PRO A 117 9.86 -25.66 20.26
N ASN A 118 10.89 -26.47 20.06
CA ASN A 118 12.21 -25.99 19.61
C ASN A 118 12.13 -25.36 18.20
N THR A 119 11.35 -25.97 17.29
CA THR A 119 11.15 -25.41 15.93
C THR A 119 10.40 -24.09 15.98
N ILE A 120 9.39 -23.97 16.85
CA ILE A 120 8.64 -22.71 17.04
C ILE A 120 9.56 -21.63 17.60
N SER A 121 10.43 -21.96 18.56
CA SER A 121 11.45 -21.05 19.10
C SER A 121 12.41 -20.56 18.01
N ASP A 122 12.88 -21.47 17.15
CA ASP A 122 13.72 -21.12 16.00
C ASP A 122 13.00 -20.16 15.03
N TYR A 123 11.73 -20.44 14.71
CA TYR A 123 10.92 -19.60 13.81
C TYR A 123 10.68 -18.21 14.42
N LEU A 124 10.38 -18.17 15.72
CA LEU A 124 10.22 -16.92 16.46
C LEU A 124 11.51 -16.08 16.37
N ASN A 125 12.68 -16.68 16.69
CA ASN A 125 13.96 -16.00 16.58
C ASN A 125 14.22 -15.45 15.17
N MET A 126 13.92 -16.22 14.12
CA MET A 126 14.11 -15.77 12.75
C MET A 126 13.17 -14.64 12.37
N LEU A 127 11.88 -14.75 12.68
CA LEU A 127 10.90 -13.73 12.37
C LEU A 127 11.20 -12.42 13.11
N PHE A 128 11.44 -12.47 14.41
CA PHE A 128 11.59 -11.28 15.23
C PHE A 128 12.97 -10.62 15.09
N ASN A 129 14.04 -11.39 14.89
CA ASN A 129 15.40 -10.84 14.85
C ASN A 129 15.93 -10.60 13.43
N GLN A 130 15.37 -11.24 12.39
CA GLN A 130 15.86 -11.10 11.03
C GLN A 130 14.81 -10.50 10.06
N VAL A 131 13.56 -10.88 10.20
CA VAL A 131 12.51 -10.54 9.22
C VAL A 131 11.79 -9.23 9.59
N LEU A 132 11.21 -9.14 10.78
CA LEU A 132 10.45 -7.98 11.23
C LEU A 132 11.23 -6.66 11.23
N PRO A 133 12.53 -6.61 11.65
CA PRO A 133 13.29 -5.36 11.60
C PRO A 133 13.47 -4.81 10.18
N ILE A 134 13.46 -5.66 9.16
CA ILE A 134 13.67 -5.28 7.77
C ILE A 134 12.34 -5.00 7.04
N LEU A 135 11.32 -5.83 7.26
CA LEU A 135 10.02 -5.65 6.63
C LEU A 135 9.16 -4.59 7.31
N GLY A 136 9.44 -4.26 8.58
CA GLY A 136 8.69 -3.37 9.44
C GLY A 136 7.50 -4.09 10.11
N PRO A 137 7.48 -4.19 11.46
CA PRO A 137 6.43 -4.92 12.18
C PRO A 137 5.02 -4.35 11.90
N ASP A 138 4.89 -3.03 11.79
CA ASP A 138 3.63 -2.32 11.56
C ASP A 138 3.24 -2.21 10.07
N THR A 139 4.07 -2.74 9.17
CA THR A 139 3.76 -2.71 7.74
C THR A 139 2.54 -3.59 7.45
N PRO A 140 1.49 -3.09 6.80
CA PRO A 140 0.39 -3.92 6.35
C PRO A 140 0.88 -5.04 5.43
N VAL A 141 0.49 -6.30 5.72
CA VAL A 141 1.06 -7.47 5.04
C VAL A 141 0.81 -7.47 3.53
N ASN A 142 -0.33 -6.91 3.09
CA ASN A 142 -0.66 -6.78 1.66
C ASN A 142 0.28 -5.84 0.88
N ARG A 143 1.03 -4.95 1.56
CA ARG A 143 2.09 -4.17 0.89
C ARG A 143 3.28 -5.00 0.45
N LEU A 144 3.35 -6.23 0.91
CA LEU A 144 4.36 -7.21 0.51
C LEU A 144 3.86 -8.19 -0.55
N GLU A 145 2.71 -7.93 -1.17
CA GLU A 145 2.23 -8.69 -2.32
C GLU A 145 3.23 -8.63 -3.47
N TRP A 146 3.20 -9.65 -4.31
CA TRP A 146 4.07 -9.74 -5.49
C TRP A 146 3.92 -8.52 -6.40
N SER A 147 2.69 -8.10 -6.64
CA SER A 147 2.33 -6.90 -7.41
C SER A 147 2.90 -5.60 -6.84
N ASN A 148 3.18 -5.56 -5.55
CA ASN A 148 3.70 -4.39 -4.83
C ASN A 148 5.23 -4.45 -4.61
N GLY A 149 5.93 -5.33 -5.34
CA GLY A 149 7.38 -5.50 -5.21
C GLY A 149 7.81 -6.28 -3.96
N GLY A 150 6.88 -7.00 -3.31
CA GLY A 150 7.17 -7.80 -2.12
C GLY A 150 8.24 -8.85 -2.37
N ARG A 151 8.21 -9.49 -3.55
CA ARG A 151 9.23 -10.47 -3.95
C ARG A 151 10.65 -9.91 -3.89
N GLU A 152 10.86 -8.73 -4.43
CA GLU A 152 12.17 -8.07 -4.43
C GLU A 152 12.66 -7.76 -3.02
N LYS A 153 11.77 -7.29 -2.14
CA LYS A 153 12.12 -7.03 -0.72
C LYS A 153 12.56 -8.29 0.01
N ILE A 154 11.88 -9.42 -0.24
CA ILE A 154 12.22 -10.71 0.37
C ILE A 154 13.54 -11.22 -0.15
N LEU A 155 13.81 -11.11 -1.44
CA LEU A 155 15.11 -11.50 -2.01
C LEU A 155 16.23 -10.65 -1.43
N ARG A 156 16.09 -9.34 -1.38
CA ARG A 156 17.10 -8.44 -0.75
C ARG A 156 17.35 -8.77 0.72
N LEU A 157 16.30 -9.14 1.48
CA LEU A 157 16.44 -9.57 2.86
C LEU A 157 17.30 -10.82 2.95
N THR A 158 17.02 -11.83 2.14
CA THR A 158 17.77 -13.09 2.15
C THR A 158 19.21 -12.91 1.66
N GLU A 159 19.43 -12.10 0.64
CA GLU A 159 20.77 -11.72 0.16
C GLU A 159 21.58 -10.99 1.24
N GLY A 160 20.95 -10.11 2.02
CA GLY A 160 21.58 -9.44 3.15
C GLY A 160 22.01 -10.41 4.26
N ILE A 161 21.27 -11.51 4.49
CA ILE A 161 21.67 -12.56 5.42
C ILE A 161 22.83 -13.38 4.84
N GLU A 162 22.80 -13.68 3.55
CA GLU A 162 23.86 -14.41 2.84
C GLU A 162 25.18 -13.65 2.85
N ALA A 163 25.14 -12.34 2.62
CA ALA A 163 26.31 -11.47 2.66
C ALA A 163 27.02 -11.47 4.02
N ARG A 164 26.29 -11.78 5.11
CA ARG A 164 26.85 -11.98 6.45
C ARG A 164 27.43 -13.37 6.66
N GLY A 165 27.51 -14.19 5.61
CA GLY A 165 28.13 -15.53 5.62
C GLY A 165 27.20 -16.66 6.08
N SER A 166 25.89 -16.41 6.25
CA SER A 166 24.97 -17.43 6.79
C SER A 166 23.95 -17.92 5.77
N LEU A 167 24.41 -18.76 4.82
CA LEU A 167 23.54 -19.38 3.81
C LEU A 167 22.38 -20.20 4.44
N TYR A 168 22.69 -20.95 5.49
CA TYR A 168 21.72 -21.77 6.20
C TYR A 168 20.60 -20.93 6.84
N GLN A 169 20.95 -19.81 7.50
CA GLN A 169 19.95 -18.91 8.08
C GLN A 169 19.10 -18.25 7.00
N SER A 170 19.72 -17.88 5.89
CA SER A 170 19.01 -17.30 4.76
C SER A 170 17.94 -18.26 4.21
N ASP A 171 18.28 -19.56 4.03
CA ASP A 171 17.35 -20.59 3.57
C ASP A 171 16.23 -20.82 4.57
N LYS A 172 16.56 -20.92 5.86
CA LYS A 172 15.55 -21.05 6.91
C LYS A 172 14.63 -19.84 6.99
N CYS A 173 15.16 -18.61 6.95
CA CYS A 173 14.34 -17.38 6.94
C CYS A 173 13.39 -17.35 5.75
N PHE A 174 13.87 -17.73 4.56
CA PHE A 174 13.03 -17.79 3.36
C PHE A 174 11.88 -18.79 3.52
N MET A 175 12.15 -19.96 4.09
CA MET A 175 11.16 -20.99 4.35
C MET A 175 10.10 -20.55 5.38
N VAL A 176 10.54 -19.89 6.46
CA VAL A 176 9.66 -19.38 7.50
C VAL A 176 8.78 -18.23 6.97
N MET A 177 9.36 -17.28 6.22
CA MET A 177 8.60 -16.24 5.54
C MET A 177 7.56 -16.82 4.58
N ARG A 178 7.90 -17.88 3.84
CA ARG A 178 6.93 -18.56 2.98
C ARG A 178 5.73 -19.06 3.76
N GLY A 179 5.94 -19.75 4.88
CA GLY A 179 4.85 -20.21 5.74
C GLY A 179 3.98 -19.07 6.30
N MET A 180 4.62 -17.99 6.74
CA MET A 180 3.91 -16.79 7.22
C MET A 180 3.06 -16.13 6.12
N PHE A 181 3.56 -16.01 4.89
CA PHE A 181 2.79 -15.43 3.80
C PHE A 181 1.70 -16.38 3.29
N ASP A 182 1.92 -17.70 3.26
CA ASP A 182 0.88 -18.66 2.98
C ASP A 182 -0.28 -18.54 4.01
N TYR A 183 0.05 -18.42 5.30
CA TYR A 183 -0.93 -18.13 6.34
C TYR A 183 -1.72 -16.84 6.07
N ALA A 184 -1.04 -15.76 5.69
CA ALA A 184 -1.69 -14.48 5.38
C ALA A 184 -2.61 -14.58 4.15
N ILE A 185 -2.24 -15.36 3.14
CA ILE A 185 -3.06 -15.64 1.95
C ILE A 185 -4.29 -16.45 2.34
N ASP A 186 -4.13 -17.51 3.13
CA ASP A 186 -5.23 -18.36 3.62
C ASP A 186 -6.27 -17.56 4.44
N ARG A 187 -5.81 -16.51 5.13
CA ARG A 187 -6.67 -15.56 5.87
C ARG A 187 -7.31 -14.49 4.99
N GLY A 188 -6.97 -14.42 3.72
CA GLY A 188 -7.42 -13.35 2.82
C GLY A 188 -6.81 -11.98 3.10
N TRP A 189 -5.71 -11.92 3.86
CA TRP A 189 -5.00 -10.69 4.18
C TRP A 189 -4.07 -10.25 3.06
N MET A 190 -3.74 -11.14 2.15
CA MET A 190 -2.82 -10.96 1.03
C MET A 190 -3.33 -11.72 -0.19
N GLN A 191 -3.11 -11.16 -1.37
CA GLN A 191 -3.44 -11.84 -2.64
C GLN A 191 -2.29 -12.74 -3.11
N PRO A 192 -2.59 -13.91 -3.68
CA PRO A 192 -1.58 -14.72 -4.32
C PRO A 192 -0.98 -14.01 -5.56
N PRO A 193 0.24 -14.37 -6.00
CA PRO A 193 1.07 -15.44 -5.46
C PRO A 193 1.88 -15.01 -4.22
N ASN A 194 2.25 -16.00 -3.38
CA ASN A 194 3.12 -15.78 -2.23
C ASN A 194 4.46 -15.16 -2.66
N PRO A 195 4.89 -14.03 -2.08
CA PRO A 195 6.14 -13.36 -2.46
C PRO A 195 7.40 -14.17 -2.12
N ALA A 196 7.30 -15.16 -1.22
CA ALA A 196 8.35 -16.12 -0.94
C ALA A 196 8.18 -17.46 -1.71
N LEU A 197 7.40 -17.46 -2.80
CA LEU A 197 7.22 -18.66 -3.64
C LEU A 197 8.43 -18.88 -4.56
N GLY A 198 8.73 -20.15 -4.85
CA GLY A 198 9.83 -20.55 -5.74
C GLY A 198 11.17 -20.66 -5.03
N SER A 199 12.22 -20.87 -5.80
CA SER A 199 13.60 -20.88 -5.28
C SER A 199 14.17 -19.47 -5.23
N LYS A 200 15.13 -19.23 -4.34
CA LYS A 200 16.01 -18.09 -4.46
C LYS A 200 16.77 -18.17 -5.79
N GLN A 201 17.13 -17.02 -6.36
CA GLN A 201 17.94 -16.98 -7.59
C GLN A 201 19.33 -17.60 -7.38
N THR A 202 19.87 -17.47 -6.17
CA THR A 202 21.09 -18.15 -5.74
C THR A 202 20.75 -19.50 -5.14
N LYS A 203 21.09 -20.60 -5.83
CA LYS A 203 21.00 -21.93 -5.23
C LYS A 203 21.95 -21.98 -4.04
N SER A 204 21.42 -22.19 -2.84
CA SER A 204 22.24 -22.45 -1.65
C SER A 204 23.21 -23.60 -1.93
N LYS A 205 24.49 -23.35 -1.76
CA LYS A 205 25.53 -24.39 -1.83
C LYS A 205 25.74 -25.10 -0.48
N HIS A 206 24.80 -24.86 0.48
CA HIS A 206 24.92 -25.51 1.78
C HIS A 206 24.65 -27.01 1.62
N LYS A 207 25.71 -27.77 1.66
CA LYS A 207 25.64 -29.23 1.87
C LYS A 207 25.73 -29.46 3.38
N ALA A 208 24.71 -30.08 3.96
CA ALA A 208 24.80 -30.55 5.35
C ALA A 208 26.01 -31.50 5.47
N LYS A 209 26.95 -31.20 6.36
CA LYS A 209 27.98 -32.16 6.72
C LYS A 209 27.26 -33.28 7.47
N PRO A 210 27.44 -34.56 7.07
CA PRO A 210 26.93 -35.67 7.85
C PRO A 210 27.57 -35.61 9.24
N ASN A 211 26.74 -35.81 10.28
CA ASN A 211 27.28 -36.00 11.63
C ASN A 211 28.26 -37.15 11.58
N PRO A 212 29.49 -37.01 12.08
CA PRO A 212 30.36 -38.15 12.21
C PRO A 212 29.66 -39.15 13.13
N SER A 213 29.33 -40.33 12.57
CA SER A 213 28.85 -41.44 13.36
C SER A 213 29.95 -41.74 14.39
N LEU A 214 29.56 -41.71 15.67
CA LEU A 214 30.40 -42.26 16.72
C LEU A 214 30.51 -43.76 16.42
N GLU A 215 31.66 -44.18 15.89
CA GLU A 215 32.02 -45.59 15.84
C GLU A 215 32.25 -46.05 17.29
N TRP A 216 31.46 -47.06 17.71
CA TRP A 216 31.56 -47.73 18.98
C TRP A 216 32.57 -48.88 18.86
#